data_a93890e1886dc518d068af77ad4e082d
#
_entry.id   a93890e1886dc518d068af77ad4e082d
#
_cell.length_a   1.000
_cell.length_b   1.000
_cell.length_c   1.000
_cell.angle_alpha   90.00
_cell.angle_beta   90.00
_cell.angle_gamma   90.00
#
_symmetry.space_group_name_H-M   'P 1'
#
loop_
_entity.id
_entity.type
_entity.pdbx_description
1 polymer ?
#
loop_
_entity_poly.entity_id
_entity_poly.type
_entity_poly.pdbx_seq_one_letter_code
_entity_poly.pdbx_strand_id
1 'polypeptide(L)'
;IERSKDGFRVWTVSKDGVSELQTRSLILATGCRERTAKQVSIHGTRPAGVYTAGTAQHFTNLQGVMPAKRCVILGSGDIGLIMARRLKLEGADVIGVYEVKPEPSGLTRNMIQCLEDFQIPLHLSKTVTRVFGDERLEGVEICTVDEKMQPIPGTEERIHCDTLILSVGLIPENEIAESMQVRMDPKTKGPLCDSSAMTS
;
A
#
# COMPACT_ATOMS: atom_id res chain seq x y z
N ILE A 1 25.85 -6.60 4.81
CA ILE A 1 26.69 -6.31 3.63
C ILE A 1 27.74 -5.27 4.03
N GLU A 2 28.97 -5.45 3.59
CA GLU A 2 30.07 -4.49 3.80
C GLU A 2 30.81 -4.22 2.49
N ARG A 3 31.29 -2.97 2.31
CA ARG A 3 32.21 -2.66 1.21
C ARG A 3 33.61 -3.17 1.52
N SER A 4 34.29 -3.75 0.53
CA SER A 4 35.68 -4.16 0.57
C SER A 4 36.50 -3.42 -0.50
N LYS A 5 37.83 -3.60 -0.54
CA LYS A 5 38.69 -2.97 -1.54
C LYS A 5 38.33 -3.37 -2.98
N ASP A 6 37.86 -4.61 -3.17
CA ASP A 6 37.65 -5.23 -4.48
C ASP A 6 36.17 -5.52 -4.74
N GLY A 7 35.22 -4.89 -3.98
CA GLY A 7 33.80 -5.10 -4.15
C GLY A 7 33.02 -5.16 -2.84
N PHE A 8 32.27 -6.21 -2.64
CA PHE A 8 31.38 -6.37 -1.49
C PHE A 8 31.52 -7.72 -0.83
N ARG A 9 31.41 -7.74 0.50
CA ARG A 9 31.26 -8.93 1.33
C ARG A 9 29.81 -9.01 1.78
N VAL A 10 29.15 -10.12 1.47
CA VAL A 10 27.73 -10.34 1.75
C VAL A 10 27.58 -11.56 2.64
N TRP A 11 26.92 -11.41 3.79
CA TRP A 11 26.51 -12.54 4.62
C TRP A 11 25.07 -12.90 4.32
N THR A 12 24.82 -14.16 4.13
CA THR A 12 23.49 -14.73 3.91
C THR A 12 23.17 -15.72 5.02
N VAL A 13 21.89 -15.77 5.40
CA VAL A 13 21.35 -16.74 6.34
C VAL A 13 20.38 -17.65 5.60
N SER A 14 20.58 -18.96 5.68
CA SER A 14 19.71 -19.98 5.11
C SER A 14 19.43 -21.08 6.13
N LYS A 15 18.64 -22.10 5.74
CA LYS A 15 18.44 -23.30 6.54
C LYS A 15 19.74 -24.06 6.85
N ASP A 16 20.78 -23.89 6.04
CA ASP A 16 22.08 -24.56 6.17
C ASP A 16 23.07 -23.73 7.01
N GLY A 17 22.65 -22.57 7.53
CA GLY A 17 23.45 -21.70 8.39
C GLY A 17 23.81 -20.37 7.74
N VAL A 18 24.89 -19.76 8.23
CA VAL A 18 25.44 -18.49 7.75
C VAL A 18 26.54 -18.75 6.74
N SER A 19 26.46 -18.05 5.58
CA SER A 19 27.49 -18.11 4.53
C SER A 19 27.99 -16.72 4.19
N GLU A 20 29.29 -16.62 3.86
CA GLU A 20 29.93 -15.40 3.36
C GLU A 20 30.17 -15.52 1.85
N LEU A 21 29.79 -14.48 1.11
CA LEU A 21 30.03 -14.36 -0.31
C LEU A 21 30.83 -13.09 -0.60
N GLN A 22 31.76 -13.18 -1.54
CA GLN A 22 32.49 -12.03 -2.06
C GLN A 22 32.11 -11.78 -3.50
N THR A 23 31.77 -10.51 -3.83
CA THR A 23 31.36 -10.13 -5.18
C THR A 23 31.90 -8.75 -5.56
N ARG A 24 32.19 -8.54 -6.83
CA ARG A 24 32.63 -7.24 -7.35
C ARG A 24 31.51 -6.24 -7.53
N SER A 25 30.29 -6.71 -7.76
CA SER A 25 29.11 -5.86 -7.95
C SER A 25 27.91 -6.45 -7.22
N LEU A 26 26.99 -5.59 -6.80
CA LEU A 26 25.79 -5.96 -6.06
C LEU A 26 24.59 -5.24 -6.67
N ILE A 27 23.53 -5.98 -6.92
CA ILE A 27 22.23 -5.42 -7.32
C ILE A 27 21.28 -5.48 -6.12
N LEU A 28 20.80 -4.31 -5.67
CA LEU A 28 19.80 -4.21 -4.62
C LEU A 28 18.41 -4.22 -5.27
N ALA A 29 17.61 -5.22 -4.95
CA ALA A 29 16.24 -5.38 -5.41
C ALA A 29 15.34 -5.75 -4.21
N THR A 30 15.41 -4.93 -3.17
CA THR A 30 14.82 -5.18 -1.85
C THR A 30 13.31 -4.94 -1.79
N GLY A 31 12.74 -4.31 -2.82
CA GLY A 31 11.30 -4.04 -2.89
C GLY A 31 10.83 -2.94 -1.95
N CYS A 32 9.60 -3.06 -1.50
CA CYS A 32 8.92 -2.09 -0.66
C CYS A 32 7.87 -2.76 0.22
N ARG A 33 7.46 -2.08 1.28
CA ARG A 33 6.31 -2.44 2.13
C ARG A 33 5.18 -1.43 1.98
N GLU A 34 3.96 -1.87 2.22
CA GLU A 34 2.79 -1.02 2.15
C GLU A 34 2.62 -0.18 3.43
N ARG A 35 2.06 1.02 3.27
CA ARG A 35 1.68 1.85 4.42
C ARG A 35 0.48 1.26 5.14
N THR A 36 0.53 1.29 6.46
CA THR A 36 -0.54 0.83 7.36
C THR A 36 -1.50 1.95 7.72
N ALA A 37 -2.65 1.61 8.29
CA ALA A 37 -3.67 2.56 8.78
C ALA A 37 -3.08 3.63 9.71
N LYS A 38 -2.19 3.24 10.62
CA LYS A 38 -1.55 4.18 11.57
C LYS A 38 -0.66 5.20 10.87
N GLN A 39 0.01 4.84 9.79
CA GLN A 39 0.90 5.73 9.04
C GLN A 39 0.15 6.77 8.19
N VAL A 40 -1.15 6.57 7.98
CA VAL A 40 -2.04 7.53 7.33
C VAL A 40 -3.08 8.10 8.30
N SER A 41 -2.79 8.05 9.60
CA SER A 41 -3.55 8.69 10.68
C SER A 41 -5.01 8.21 10.80
N ILE A 42 -5.29 6.97 10.47
CA ILE A 42 -6.61 6.37 10.73
C ILE A 42 -6.67 5.99 12.21
N HIS A 43 -7.66 6.52 12.91
CA HIS A 43 -7.88 6.32 14.34
C HIS A 43 -8.87 5.17 14.59
N GLY A 44 -9.00 4.77 15.86
CA GLY A 44 -9.95 3.76 16.32
C GLY A 44 -9.29 2.53 16.92
N THR A 45 -10.05 1.46 17.03
CA THR A 45 -9.61 0.14 17.51
C THR A 45 -8.73 -0.58 16.48
N ARG A 46 -8.34 -1.82 16.76
CA ARG A 46 -7.59 -2.66 15.81
C ARG A 46 -8.37 -3.93 15.48
N PRO A 47 -9.55 -3.81 14.86
CA PRO A 47 -10.36 -4.96 14.52
C PRO A 47 -9.74 -5.76 13.36
N ALA A 48 -10.06 -7.04 13.25
CA ALA A 48 -9.86 -7.77 12.01
C ALA A 48 -10.66 -7.11 10.88
N GLY A 49 -10.16 -7.16 9.63
CA GLY A 49 -10.83 -6.54 8.48
C GLY A 49 -10.18 -5.26 7.97
N VAL A 50 -9.11 -4.78 8.61
CA VAL A 50 -8.28 -3.70 8.08
C VAL A 50 -7.02 -4.29 7.49
N TYR A 51 -6.93 -4.29 6.15
CA TYR A 51 -5.84 -4.92 5.41
C TYR A 51 -5.18 -3.94 4.44
N THR A 52 -3.90 -4.13 4.16
CA THR A 52 -3.28 -3.52 2.98
C THR A 52 -3.73 -4.24 1.72
N ALA A 53 -3.64 -3.59 0.58
CA ALA A 53 -4.08 -4.16 -0.70
C ALA A 53 -3.29 -5.42 -1.06
N GLY A 54 -1.98 -5.46 -0.78
CA GLY A 54 -1.15 -6.65 -0.98
C GLY A 54 -1.53 -7.81 -0.06
N THR A 55 -1.88 -7.54 1.19
CA THR A 55 -2.39 -8.57 2.10
C THR A 55 -3.72 -9.15 1.61
N ALA A 56 -4.65 -8.29 1.17
CA ALA A 56 -5.93 -8.74 0.60
C ALA A 56 -5.71 -9.55 -0.68
N GLN A 57 -4.79 -9.11 -1.54
CA GLN A 57 -4.39 -9.84 -2.74
C GLN A 57 -3.82 -11.22 -2.42
N HIS A 58 -2.96 -11.31 -1.42
CA HIS A 58 -2.39 -12.58 -0.97
C HIS A 58 -3.48 -13.57 -0.52
N PHE A 59 -4.43 -13.13 0.30
CA PHE A 59 -5.56 -13.96 0.71
C PHE A 59 -6.36 -14.46 -0.48
N THR A 60 -6.74 -13.55 -1.38
CA THR A 60 -7.60 -13.87 -2.52
C THR A 60 -6.89 -14.74 -3.55
N ASN A 61 -5.66 -14.36 -3.96
CA ASN A 61 -5.01 -14.98 -5.09
C ASN A 61 -4.20 -16.24 -4.73
N LEU A 62 -3.60 -16.28 -3.55
CA LEU A 62 -2.71 -17.39 -3.16
C LEU A 62 -3.36 -18.36 -2.18
N GLN A 63 -4.25 -17.87 -1.31
CA GLN A 63 -4.89 -18.73 -0.32
C GLN A 63 -6.33 -19.11 -0.69
N GLY A 64 -6.93 -18.49 -1.71
CA GLY A 64 -8.32 -18.73 -2.08
C GLY A 64 -9.31 -18.30 -0.98
N VAL A 65 -8.91 -17.38 -0.11
CA VAL A 65 -9.74 -16.89 1.01
C VAL A 65 -10.27 -15.51 0.67
N MET A 66 -11.58 -15.33 0.86
CA MET A 66 -12.24 -14.04 0.66
C MET A 66 -12.08 -13.16 1.91
N PRO A 67 -11.31 -12.06 1.85
CA PRO A 67 -11.09 -11.21 3.02
C PRO A 67 -12.28 -10.32 3.36
N ALA A 68 -13.20 -10.11 2.42
CA ALA A 68 -14.27 -9.11 2.50
C ALA A 68 -15.61 -9.64 2.02
N LYS A 69 -16.69 -9.30 2.71
CA LYS A 69 -18.06 -9.39 2.19
C LYS A 69 -18.52 -8.04 1.67
N ARG A 70 -18.28 -6.97 2.43
CA ARG A 70 -18.61 -5.60 2.09
C ARG A 70 -17.46 -4.68 2.43
N CYS A 71 -16.82 -4.05 1.44
CA CYS A 71 -15.57 -3.34 1.64
C CYS A 71 -15.54 -1.92 1.10
N VAL A 72 -14.72 -1.11 1.77
CA VAL A 72 -14.24 0.20 1.34
C VAL A 72 -12.78 0.07 0.95
N ILE A 73 -12.36 0.74 -0.12
CA ILE A 73 -10.98 0.81 -0.56
C ILE A 73 -10.48 2.25 -0.44
N LEU A 74 -9.40 2.47 0.26
CA LEU A 74 -8.74 3.77 0.38
C LEU A 74 -7.50 3.81 -0.50
N GLY A 75 -7.48 4.74 -1.45
CA GLY A 75 -6.42 4.96 -2.43
C GLY A 75 -6.79 4.44 -3.82
N SER A 76 -6.68 5.32 -4.83
CA SER A 76 -7.00 5.06 -6.23
C SER A 76 -5.77 4.74 -7.09
N GLY A 77 -4.66 4.35 -6.48
CA GLY A 77 -3.51 3.79 -7.20
C GLY A 77 -3.85 2.47 -7.89
N ASP A 78 -3.05 2.05 -8.87
CA ASP A 78 -3.33 0.87 -9.70
C ASP A 78 -3.64 -0.39 -8.87
N ILE A 79 -2.92 -0.62 -7.77
CA ILE A 79 -3.14 -1.79 -6.90
C ILE A 79 -4.53 -1.73 -6.27
N GLY A 80 -4.96 -0.55 -5.79
CA GLY A 80 -6.30 -0.35 -5.22
C GLY A 80 -7.41 -0.62 -6.24
N LEU A 81 -7.24 -0.09 -7.46
CA LEU A 81 -8.19 -0.30 -8.56
C LEU A 81 -8.30 -1.77 -8.97
N ILE A 82 -7.16 -2.44 -9.13
CA ILE A 82 -7.11 -3.87 -9.46
C ILE A 82 -7.77 -4.71 -8.36
N MET A 83 -7.54 -4.37 -7.09
CA MET A 83 -8.18 -5.07 -5.97
C MET A 83 -9.68 -4.80 -5.89
N ALA A 84 -10.15 -3.59 -6.21
CA ALA A 84 -11.58 -3.29 -6.30
C ALA A 84 -12.28 -4.21 -7.29
N ARG A 85 -11.75 -4.30 -8.51
CA ARG A 85 -12.23 -5.22 -9.54
C ARG A 85 -12.16 -6.67 -9.08
N ARG A 86 -11.01 -7.09 -8.52
CA ARG A 86 -10.81 -8.48 -8.10
C ARG A 86 -11.82 -8.91 -7.04
N LEU A 87 -12.00 -8.12 -6.00
CA LEU A 87 -12.96 -8.43 -4.93
C LEU A 87 -14.41 -8.44 -5.45
N LYS A 88 -14.76 -7.53 -6.37
CA LYS A 88 -16.07 -7.50 -7.01
C LYS A 88 -16.34 -8.78 -7.82
N LEU A 89 -15.34 -9.26 -8.57
CA LEU A 89 -15.43 -10.51 -9.35
C LEU A 89 -15.59 -11.75 -8.45
N GLU A 90 -15.00 -11.73 -7.27
CA GLU A 90 -15.13 -12.79 -6.28
C GLU A 90 -16.44 -12.69 -5.45
N GLY A 91 -17.29 -11.69 -5.74
CA GLY A 91 -18.62 -11.56 -5.15
C GLY A 91 -18.71 -10.63 -3.93
N ALA A 92 -17.66 -9.87 -3.59
CA ALA A 92 -17.76 -8.85 -2.55
C ALA A 92 -18.59 -7.64 -3.03
N ASP A 93 -19.31 -7.02 -2.09
CA ASP A 93 -19.90 -5.71 -2.26
C ASP A 93 -18.81 -4.64 -2.06
N VAL A 94 -18.25 -4.13 -3.16
CA VAL A 94 -17.28 -3.03 -3.13
C VAL A 94 -18.05 -1.72 -3.14
N ILE A 95 -18.17 -1.08 -1.98
CA ILE A 95 -18.95 0.15 -1.77
C ILE A 95 -18.38 1.30 -2.61
N GLY A 96 -17.06 1.40 -2.67
CA GLY A 96 -16.37 2.40 -3.47
C GLY A 96 -14.89 2.49 -3.18
N VAL A 97 -14.20 3.22 -4.05
CA VAL A 97 -12.81 3.63 -3.88
C VAL A 97 -12.78 5.10 -3.46
N TYR A 98 -12.03 5.41 -2.43
CA TYR A 98 -11.89 6.75 -1.87
C TYR A 98 -10.46 7.25 -2.05
N GLU A 99 -10.31 8.45 -2.57
CA GLU A 99 -9.01 9.06 -2.89
C GLU A 99 -8.90 10.42 -2.20
N VAL A 100 -7.80 10.63 -1.51
CA VAL A 100 -7.52 11.88 -0.79
C VAL A 100 -7.26 13.05 -1.73
N LYS A 101 -6.74 12.78 -2.93
CA LYS A 101 -6.47 13.78 -3.94
C LYS A 101 -7.74 14.17 -4.70
N PRO A 102 -7.74 15.37 -5.34
CA PRO A 102 -8.85 15.81 -6.21
C PRO A 102 -8.88 15.09 -7.57
N GLU A 103 -7.89 14.24 -7.85
CA GLU A 103 -7.76 13.46 -9.08
C GLU A 103 -7.33 12.02 -8.77
N PRO A 104 -7.69 11.03 -9.61
CA PRO A 104 -7.26 9.65 -9.42
C PRO A 104 -5.75 9.50 -9.61
N SER A 105 -5.15 8.57 -8.89
CA SER A 105 -3.70 8.30 -8.91
C SER A 105 -3.30 7.17 -9.86
N GLY A 106 -4.25 6.33 -10.27
CA GLY A 106 -4.01 5.18 -11.15
C GLY A 106 -4.06 5.53 -12.63
N LEU A 107 -3.63 4.59 -13.46
CA LEU A 107 -3.66 4.72 -14.92
C LEU A 107 -5.10 4.76 -15.43
N THR A 108 -5.38 5.59 -16.45
CA THR A 108 -6.71 5.73 -17.08
C THR A 108 -7.28 4.37 -17.50
N ARG A 109 -6.45 3.49 -18.04
CA ARG A 109 -6.88 2.12 -18.39
C ARG A 109 -7.46 1.37 -17.19
N ASN A 110 -6.83 1.46 -16.04
CA ASN A 110 -7.30 0.77 -14.82
C ASN A 110 -8.54 1.46 -14.24
N MET A 111 -8.71 2.77 -14.42
CA MET A 111 -9.95 3.48 -14.07
C MET A 111 -11.14 2.88 -14.83
N ILE A 112 -11.01 2.74 -16.14
CA ILE A 112 -12.08 2.17 -16.99
C ILE A 112 -12.30 0.69 -16.62
N GLN A 113 -11.26 -0.14 -16.76
CA GLN A 113 -11.38 -1.60 -16.65
C GLN A 113 -11.65 -2.12 -15.23
N CYS A 114 -11.35 -1.34 -14.19
CA CYS A 114 -11.53 -1.77 -12.80
C CYS A 114 -12.69 -1.10 -12.09
N LEU A 115 -13.07 0.11 -12.47
CA LEU A 115 -14.17 0.83 -11.81
C LEU A 115 -15.38 1.00 -12.73
N GLU A 116 -15.23 1.61 -13.90
CA GLU A 116 -16.36 1.92 -14.79
C GLU A 116 -17.06 0.65 -15.28
N ASP A 117 -16.33 -0.33 -15.81
CA ASP A 117 -16.86 -1.62 -16.29
C ASP A 117 -17.59 -2.39 -15.18
N PHE A 118 -17.23 -2.17 -13.91
CA PHE A 118 -17.81 -2.85 -12.75
C PHE A 118 -18.75 -1.97 -11.93
N GLN A 119 -19.00 -0.73 -12.38
CA GLN A 119 -19.87 0.25 -11.71
C GLN A 119 -19.47 0.47 -10.24
N ILE A 120 -18.15 0.51 -9.96
CA ILE A 120 -17.60 0.81 -8.64
C ILE A 120 -17.39 2.32 -8.53
N PRO A 121 -18.04 3.00 -7.55
CA PRO A 121 -17.92 4.44 -7.39
C PRO A 121 -16.50 4.86 -6.99
N LEU A 122 -16.02 5.97 -7.55
CA LEU A 122 -14.81 6.67 -7.10
C LEU A 122 -15.20 7.99 -6.44
N HIS A 123 -14.69 8.18 -5.22
CA HIS A 123 -14.91 9.38 -4.43
C HIS A 123 -13.59 10.12 -4.22
N LEU A 124 -13.46 11.29 -4.85
CA LEU A 124 -12.26 12.13 -4.77
C LEU A 124 -12.34 13.12 -3.60
N SER A 125 -11.19 13.64 -3.18
CA SER A 125 -11.05 14.56 -2.05
C SER A 125 -11.68 14.02 -0.76
N LYS A 126 -11.57 12.69 -0.54
CA LYS A 126 -12.10 12.02 0.64
C LYS A 126 -11.07 11.06 1.24
N THR A 127 -11.08 10.94 2.56
CA THR A 127 -10.21 10.00 3.28
C THR A 127 -10.96 9.30 4.39
N VAL A 128 -10.43 8.16 4.85
CA VAL A 128 -10.89 7.48 6.06
C VAL A 128 -10.15 8.07 7.27
N THR A 129 -10.88 8.50 8.27
CA THR A 129 -10.34 9.09 9.51
C THR A 129 -10.41 8.14 10.69
N ARG A 130 -11.38 7.24 10.70
CA ARG A 130 -11.60 6.33 11.84
C ARG A 130 -12.17 4.99 11.39
N VAL A 131 -11.85 3.96 12.17
CA VAL A 131 -12.45 2.62 12.07
C VAL A 131 -13.25 2.33 13.34
N PHE A 132 -14.34 1.54 13.18
CA PHE A 132 -15.24 1.10 14.24
C PHE A 132 -15.34 -0.42 14.26
N GLY A 133 -15.47 -0.98 15.44
CA GLY A 133 -15.57 -2.40 15.70
C GLY A 133 -14.52 -2.86 16.70
N ASP A 134 -14.76 -3.96 17.40
CA ASP A 134 -13.83 -4.53 18.37
C ASP A 134 -13.10 -5.75 17.80
N GLU A 135 -13.78 -6.89 17.65
CA GLU A 135 -13.17 -8.09 17.08
C GLU A 135 -13.01 -7.98 15.56
N ARG A 136 -14.02 -7.44 14.88
CA ARG A 136 -14.05 -7.22 13.45
C ARG A 136 -14.53 -5.81 13.11
N LEU A 137 -14.10 -5.31 11.95
CA LEU A 137 -14.54 -4.04 11.42
C LEU A 137 -16.06 -4.06 11.17
N GLU A 138 -16.75 -3.03 11.68
CA GLU A 138 -18.19 -2.80 11.51
C GLU A 138 -18.48 -1.59 10.65
N GLY A 139 -17.48 -0.74 10.47
CA GLY A 139 -17.59 0.45 9.64
C GLY A 139 -16.38 1.36 9.70
N VAL A 140 -16.39 2.34 8.82
CA VAL A 140 -15.39 3.40 8.73
C VAL A 140 -16.04 4.77 8.75
N GLU A 141 -15.31 5.77 9.19
CA GLU A 141 -15.65 7.18 9.07
C GLU A 141 -14.88 7.77 7.90
N ILE A 142 -15.58 8.43 7.01
CA ILE A 142 -15.01 9.11 5.86
C ILE A 142 -15.25 10.60 5.99
N CYS A 143 -14.20 11.40 5.71
CA CYS A 143 -14.29 12.86 5.67
C CYS A 143 -13.89 13.39 4.30
N THR A 144 -14.48 14.52 3.91
CA THR A 144 -13.95 15.36 2.84
C THR A 144 -12.65 16.03 3.33
N VAL A 145 -11.69 16.22 2.43
CA VAL A 145 -10.43 16.90 2.74
C VAL A 145 -10.31 18.22 2.01
N ASP A 146 -9.54 19.15 2.60
CA ASP A 146 -9.18 20.42 1.99
C ASP A 146 -8.02 20.27 0.98
N GLU A 147 -7.58 21.40 0.40
CA GLU A 147 -6.46 21.46 -0.54
C GLU A 147 -5.11 20.99 0.05
N LYS A 148 -4.99 20.97 1.38
CA LYS A 148 -3.82 20.45 2.11
C LYS A 148 -3.99 18.99 2.53
N MET A 149 -5.03 18.33 2.02
CA MET A 149 -5.39 16.95 2.36
C MET A 149 -5.69 16.75 3.86
N GLN A 150 -6.19 17.79 4.54
CA GLN A 150 -6.62 17.71 5.93
C GLN A 150 -8.14 17.50 6.02
N PRO A 151 -8.63 16.59 6.87
CA PRO A 151 -10.06 16.38 7.07
C PRO A 151 -10.79 17.66 7.47
N ILE A 152 -11.91 17.95 6.82
CA ILE A 152 -12.78 19.10 7.12
C ILE A 152 -13.80 18.68 8.18
N PRO A 153 -13.78 19.27 9.39
CA PRO A 153 -14.73 18.95 10.43
C PRO A 153 -16.18 19.21 10.01
N GLY A 154 -17.09 18.32 10.40
CA GLY A 154 -18.51 18.40 10.04
C GLY A 154 -18.87 17.74 8.70
N THR A 155 -17.90 17.08 8.06
CA THR A 155 -18.13 16.32 6.82
C THR A 155 -18.05 14.80 7.04
N GLU A 156 -18.03 14.38 8.29
CA GLU A 156 -17.91 12.97 8.68
C GLU A 156 -19.14 12.17 8.25
N GLU A 157 -18.91 11.09 7.54
CA GLU A 157 -19.91 10.13 7.11
C GLU A 157 -19.50 8.73 7.58
N ARG A 158 -20.40 8.03 8.28
CA ARG A 158 -20.17 6.65 8.69
C ARG A 158 -20.67 5.68 7.63
N ILE A 159 -19.79 4.80 7.18
CA ILE A 159 -20.10 3.74 6.21
C ILE A 159 -19.97 2.38 6.90
N HIS A 160 -21.02 1.58 6.87
CA HIS A 160 -21.02 0.22 7.37
C HIS A 160 -20.30 -0.71 6.39
N CYS A 161 -19.22 -1.35 6.84
CA CYS A 161 -18.46 -2.34 6.08
C CYS A 161 -17.74 -3.28 7.04
N ASP A 162 -17.41 -4.47 6.58
CA ASP A 162 -16.64 -5.46 7.34
C ASP A 162 -15.15 -5.46 6.99
N THR A 163 -14.78 -4.69 5.96
CA THR A 163 -13.39 -4.66 5.50
C THR A 163 -13.01 -3.28 4.95
N LEU A 164 -11.84 -2.81 5.35
CA LEU A 164 -11.13 -1.65 4.79
C LEU A 164 -9.85 -2.13 4.12
N ILE A 165 -9.71 -1.85 2.82
CA ILE A 165 -8.50 -2.12 2.05
C ILE A 165 -7.71 -0.82 1.89
N LEU A 166 -6.44 -0.87 2.24
CA LEU A 166 -5.52 0.27 2.18
C LEU A 166 -4.58 0.14 0.97
N SER A 167 -4.68 1.07 0.03
CA SER A 167 -3.77 1.23 -1.11
C SER A 167 -3.17 2.64 -1.11
N VAL A 168 -2.56 3.01 0.00
CA VAL A 168 -2.17 4.39 0.38
C VAL A 168 -0.68 4.68 0.21
N GLY A 169 -0.03 3.95 -0.67
CA GLY A 169 1.38 4.12 -1.03
C GLY A 169 2.31 3.10 -0.37
N LEU A 170 3.54 3.14 -0.85
CA LEU A 170 4.60 2.19 -0.53
C LEU A 170 5.76 2.89 0.17
N ILE A 171 6.50 2.13 0.97
CA ILE A 171 7.72 2.56 1.64
C ILE A 171 8.85 1.68 1.09
N PRO A 172 9.87 2.24 0.41
CA PRO A 172 11.00 1.48 -0.07
C PRO A 172 11.75 0.79 1.08
N GLU A 173 12.22 -0.44 0.86
CA GLU A 173 13.06 -1.17 1.81
C GLU A 173 14.53 -0.75 1.63
N ASN A 174 14.90 0.33 2.32
CA ASN A 174 16.18 1.01 2.14
C ASN A 174 17.26 0.60 3.12
N GLU A 175 16.97 -0.21 4.13
CA GLU A 175 17.85 -0.48 5.27
C GLU A 175 19.24 -0.95 4.82
N ILE A 176 19.32 -1.79 3.79
CA ILE A 176 20.60 -2.26 3.23
C ILE A 176 21.33 -1.11 2.52
N ALA A 177 20.63 -0.34 1.68
CA ALA A 177 21.22 0.78 0.96
C ALA A 177 21.73 1.88 1.92
N GLU A 178 20.96 2.19 2.96
CA GLU A 178 21.34 3.14 4.01
C GLU A 178 22.56 2.65 4.82
N SER A 179 22.60 1.37 5.19
CA SER A 179 23.74 0.79 5.89
C SER A 179 25.05 0.84 5.08
N MET A 180 24.92 0.86 3.77
CA MET A 180 26.03 1.02 2.82
C MET A 180 26.34 2.49 2.48
N GLN A 181 25.67 3.45 3.13
CA GLN A 181 25.81 4.90 2.92
C GLN A 181 25.50 5.35 1.48
N VAL A 182 24.60 4.65 0.79
CA VAL A 182 24.07 5.08 -0.51
C VAL A 182 23.23 6.34 -0.33
N ARG A 183 23.43 7.33 -1.20
CA ARG A 183 22.64 8.58 -1.16
C ARG A 183 21.19 8.31 -1.53
N MET A 184 20.26 8.89 -0.72
CA MET A 184 18.83 8.77 -0.94
C MET A 184 18.24 10.02 -1.62
N ASP A 185 17.29 9.81 -2.51
CA ASP A 185 16.50 10.88 -3.11
C ASP A 185 15.47 11.39 -2.10
N PRO A 186 15.43 12.71 -1.78
CA PRO A 186 14.51 13.25 -0.81
C PRO A 186 13.04 13.19 -1.22
N LYS A 187 12.74 13.05 -2.52
CA LYS A 187 11.38 12.97 -3.05
C LYS A 187 10.85 11.54 -3.08
N THR A 188 11.59 10.65 -3.74
CA THR A 188 11.19 9.24 -3.88
C THR A 188 11.45 8.42 -2.63
N LYS A 189 12.33 8.89 -1.75
CA LYS A 189 12.83 8.18 -0.56
C LYS A 189 13.58 6.88 -0.87
N GLY A 190 13.89 6.61 -2.12
CA GLY A 190 14.71 5.49 -2.57
C GLY A 190 16.16 5.91 -2.86
N PRO A 191 17.03 4.94 -3.20
CA PRO A 191 18.40 5.23 -3.62
C PRO A 191 18.46 6.17 -4.82
N LEU A 192 19.39 7.12 -4.78
CA LEU A 192 19.67 7.98 -5.93
C LEU A 192 20.50 7.18 -6.95
N CYS A 193 19.93 6.98 -8.13
CA CYS A 193 20.53 6.22 -9.22
C CYS A 193 20.73 7.10 -10.46
N ASP A 194 21.77 6.80 -11.23
CA ASP A 194 21.94 7.35 -12.58
C ASP A 194 21.11 6.56 -13.64
N SER A 195 21.25 6.92 -14.90
CA SER A 195 20.55 6.27 -16.02
C SER A 195 20.93 4.79 -16.23
N SER A 196 22.04 4.34 -15.63
CA SER A 196 22.51 2.94 -15.66
C SER A 196 22.16 2.17 -14.40
N ALA A 197 21.28 2.73 -13.56
CA ALA A 197 20.88 2.20 -12.25
C ALA A 197 22.06 2.04 -11.26
N MET A 198 23.15 2.81 -11.46
CA MET A 198 24.27 2.82 -10.54
C MET A 198 24.05 3.82 -9.42
N THR A 199 24.39 3.41 -8.19
CA THR A 199 24.36 4.28 -7.00
C THR A 199 25.77 4.74 -6.64
N SER A 200 25.86 5.79 -5.83
CA SER A 200 27.14 6.33 -5.32
C SER A 200 27.69 5.51 -4.15
#